data_a3511ef4646dbff62e65183958acab1e
#
_entry.id   a3511ef4646dbff62e65183958acab1e
#
_cell.length_a   1.000
_cell.length_b   1.000
_cell.length_c   1.000
_cell.angle_alpha   90.00
_cell.angle_beta   90.00
_cell.angle_gamma   90.00
#
_symmetry.space_group_name_H-M   'P 1'
#
loop_
_entity.id
_entity.type
_entity.pdbx_description
1 polymer ?
#
loop_
_entity_poly.entity_id
_entity_poly.type
_entity_poly.pdbx_seq_one_letter_code
_entity_poly.pdbx_strand_id
1 'polypeptide(L)'
;MLTLGWTDGNSFVPVAFNLLSSANSKVRINPARQCIDKRTVGFKRRQNALTTSPESALSMLKQAMSVGIKAKYVLFDSWFSFPVTIIKICKMNLNVIAMLKDTPKIYYTFNGEKKSLREIYRTVRKRRGRAKYLASVAVELHDKEDNLVPAKIVFVRDRRNRSKWLALISTDMNLPESEIIRIYGKRWDIEVFFKMCKSYLKLAKEFQGRSYDMMVAHTTIVFSRYIMLAVENRNNTDLRTIGALFYYCCDELEDIKFVEALQLIIEALKVTLQEKLFLSKETINELLGYFVSSLPDYIKAKLSVVSCES
;
A
#
# COMPACT_ATOMS: atom_id res chain seq x y z
N MET A 1 10.53 7.30 2.49
CA MET A 1 9.89 7.31 1.16
C MET A 1 8.42 7.69 1.33
N LEU A 2 7.94 8.64 0.57
CA LEU A 2 6.53 9.02 0.45
C LEU A 2 5.96 8.37 -0.81
N THR A 3 4.80 7.77 -0.74
CA THR A 3 4.18 7.07 -1.88
C THR A 3 2.71 7.47 -1.98
N LEU A 4 2.27 7.78 -3.17
CA LEU A 4 0.87 7.93 -3.55
C LEU A 4 0.43 6.63 -4.23
N GLY A 5 -0.62 6.01 -3.72
CA GLY A 5 -1.25 4.86 -4.35
C GLY A 5 -2.70 5.13 -4.71
N TRP A 6 -3.22 4.35 -5.62
CA TRP A 6 -4.63 4.34 -6.02
C TRP A 6 -5.23 2.96 -5.73
N THR A 7 -6.47 2.93 -5.26
CA THR A 7 -7.22 1.69 -5.05
C THR A 7 -8.67 1.86 -5.43
N ASP A 8 -9.25 0.87 -6.06
CA ASP A 8 -10.69 0.74 -6.28
C ASP A 8 -11.38 -0.08 -5.17
N GLY A 9 -10.59 -0.53 -4.19
CA GLY A 9 -11.02 -1.38 -3.10
C GLY A 9 -10.78 -2.87 -3.31
N ASN A 10 -10.37 -3.28 -4.51
CA ASN A 10 -9.98 -4.65 -4.86
C ASN A 10 -8.49 -4.73 -5.22
N SER A 11 -8.01 -3.77 -5.98
CA SER A 11 -6.61 -3.68 -6.40
C SER A 11 -5.98 -2.41 -5.86
N PHE A 12 -4.69 -2.48 -5.52
CA PHE A 12 -3.88 -1.32 -5.16
C PHE A 12 -2.78 -1.13 -6.22
N VAL A 13 -2.58 0.11 -6.65
CA VAL A 13 -1.54 0.47 -7.63
C VAL A 13 -0.75 1.66 -7.10
N PRO A 14 0.59 1.57 -6.96
CA PRO A 14 1.43 2.73 -6.66
C PRO A 14 1.46 3.66 -7.88
N VAL A 15 1.08 4.93 -7.68
CA VAL A 15 0.97 5.94 -8.74
C VAL A 15 2.22 6.80 -8.83
N ALA A 16 2.73 7.23 -7.68
CA ALA A 16 3.91 8.07 -7.59
C ALA A 16 4.64 7.85 -6.28
N PHE A 17 5.93 8.13 -6.25
CA PHE A 17 6.71 8.14 -5.02
C PHE A 17 7.75 9.25 -5.04
N ASN A 18 8.17 9.67 -3.84
CA ASN A 18 9.29 10.58 -3.64
C ASN A 18 10.19 10.05 -2.51
N LEU A 19 11.48 9.93 -2.80
CA LEU A 19 12.50 9.63 -1.80
C LEU A 19 12.94 10.94 -1.14
N LEU A 20 12.24 11.34 -0.08
CA LEU A 20 12.51 12.56 0.63
C LEU A 20 13.90 12.53 1.28
N SER A 21 14.60 13.66 1.22
CA SER A 21 15.91 13.89 1.80
C SER A 21 15.88 15.17 2.64
N SER A 22 16.92 15.37 3.44
CA SER A 22 17.01 16.59 4.26
C SER A 22 17.34 17.81 3.40
N ALA A 23 16.66 18.92 3.65
CA ALA A 23 17.05 20.22 3.11
C ALA A 23 18.40 20.69 3.67
N ASN A 24 18.77 20.26 4.89
CA ASN A 24 20.05 20.57 5.49
C ASN A 24 21.19 19.78 4.80
N SER A 25 22.11 20.49 4.16
CA SER A 25 23.23 19.90 3.43
C SER A 25 24.15 19.01 4.28
N LYS A 26 24.28 19.31 5.58
CA LYS A 26 25.14 18.57 6.52
C LYS A 26 24.63 17.13 6.80
N VAL A 27 23.33 16.91 6.70
CA VAL A 27 22.70 15.60 6.97
C VAL A 27 22.05 14.99 5.72
N ARG A 28 22.31 15.58 4.56
CA ARG A 28 21.80 15.08 3.28
C ARG A 28 22.61 13.85 2.85
N ILE A 29 21.92 12.75 2.65
CA ILE A 29 22.52 11.51 2.15
C ILE A 29 22.73 11.65 0.64
N ASN A 30 23.95 11.36 0.18
CA ASN A 30 24.34 11.33 -1.24
C ASN A 30 23.92 12.59 -2.00
N PRO A 31 24.52 13.75 -1.72
CA PRO A 31 24.23 14.99 -2.43
C PRO A 31 24.52 14.83 -3.92
N ALA A 32 23.73 15.54 -4.73
CA ALA A 32 23.98 15.57 -6.17
C ALA A 32 25.36 16.17 -6.48
N ARG A 33 25.99 15.72 -7.57
CA ARG A 33 27.16 16.38 -8.14
C ARG A 33 26.83 17.84 -8.46
N GLN A 34 27.81 18.74 -8.31
CA GLN A 34 27.60 20.19 -8.51
C GLN A 34 27.17 20.57 -9.94
N CYS A 35 27.53 19.77 -10.95
CA CYS A 35 27.32 20.04 -12.37
C CYS A 35 26.20 19.19 -12.98
N ILE A 36 25.02 19.11 -12.37
CA ILE A 36 23.88 18.42 -12.99
C ILE A 36 23.08 19.42 -13.85
N ASP A 37 22.81 19.07 -15.10
CA ASP A 37 21.94 19.85 -15.99
C ASP A 37 20.53 19.96 -15.36
N LYS A 38 20.12 21.23 -15.12
CA LYS A 38 18.83 21.57 -14.46
C LYS A 38 17.60 21.14 -15.27
N ARG A 39 17.75 20.85 -16.54
CA ARG A 39 16.67 20.40 -17.43
C ARG A 39 16.35 18.92 -17.23
N THR A 40 17.25 18.13 -16.65
CA THR A 40 17.11 16.70 -16.49
C THR A 40 16.07 16.30 -15.45
N VAL A 41 15.44 15.14 -15.66
CA VAL A 41 14.51 14.53 -14.69
C VAL A 41 15.22 14.25 -13.37
N GLY A 42 16.48 13.84 -13.40
CA GLY A 42 17.30 13.59 -12.20
C GLY A 42 17.47 14.84 -11.34
N PHE A 43 17.69 16.01 -11.97
CA PHE A 43 17.74 17.27 -11.24
C PHE A 43 16.39 17.61 -10.58
N LYS A 44 15.29 17.54 -11.34
CA LYS A 44 13.94 17.81 -10.84
C LYS A 44 13.58 16.89 -9.66
N ARG A 45 13.88 15.59 -9.76
CA ARG A 45 13.66 14.63 -8.66
C ARG A 45 14.43 14.99 -7.39
N ARG A 46 15.68 15.44 -7.52
CA ARG A 46 16.47 15.87 -6.36
C ARG A 46 15.92 17.14 -5.72
N GLN A 47 15.40 18.08 -6.52
CA GLN A 47 14.71 19.25 -5.98
C GLN A 47 13.44 18.83 -5.21
N ASN A 48 12.62 17.97 -5.80
CA ASN A 48 11.43 17.44 -5.14
C ASN A 48 11.75 16.67 -3.85
N ALA A 49 12.90 16.00 -3.79
CA ALA A 49 13.35 15.31 -2.59
C ALA A 49 13.57 16.23 -1.38
N LEU A 50 13.81 17.52 -1.60
CA LEU A 50 14.04 18.52 -0.55
C LEU A 50 12.77 19.22 -0.09
N THR A 51 11.63 18.95 -0.72
CA THR A 51 10.33 19.53 -0.32
C THR A 51 9.83 18.85 0.95
N THR A 52 8.94 19.53 1.66
CA THR A 52 8.28 18.94 2.84
C THR A 52 7.34 17.80 2.42
N SER A 53 7.10 16.84 3.31
CA SER A 53 6.20 15.72 3.01
C SER A 53 4.79 16.16 2.59
N PRO A 54 4.14 17.16 3.22
CA PRO A 54 2.83 17.64 2.77
C PRO A 54 2.88 18.31 1.38
N GLU A 55 3.90 19.11 1.09
CA GLU A 55 4.06 19.73 -0.25
C GLU A 55 4.29 18.69 -1.32
N SER A 56 5.15 17.70 -1.05
CA SER A 56 5.39 16.57 -1.93
C SER A 56 4.12 15.78 -2.20
N ALA A 57 3.30 15.50 -1.17
CA ALA A 57 2.02 14.80 -1.32
C ALA A 57 1.05 15.58 -2.21
N LEU A 58 0.92 16.89 -2.01
CA LEU A 58 0.07 17.75 -2.83
C LEU A 58 0.56 17.83 -4.29
N SER A 59 1.88 17.87 -4.50
CA SER A 59 2.48 17.86 -5.84
C SER A 59 2.18 16.54 -6.58
N MET A 60 2.35 15.39 -5.91
CA MET A 60 2.02 14.08 -6.47
C MET A 60 0.53 13.94 -6.78
N LEU A 61 -0.37 14.45 -5.94
CA LEU A 61 -1.82 14.46 -6.19
C LEU A 61 -2.14 15.29 -7.44
N LYS A 62 -1.60 16.51 -7.57
CA LYS A 62 -1.79 17.36 -8.76
C LYS A 62 -1.33 16.66 -10.03
N GLN A 63 -0.17 16.01 -9.99
CA GLN A 63 0.37 15.26 -11.11
C GLN A 63 -0.52 14.06 -11.47
N ALA A 64 -0.99 13.30 -10.49
CA ALA A 64 -1.89 12.17 -10.71
C ALA A 64 -3.19 12.61 -11.40
N MET A 65 -3.76 13.73 -10.94
CA MET A 65 -4.97 14.29 -11.56
C MET A 65 -4.70 14.78 -12.99
N SER A 66 -3.56 15.41 -13.25
CA SER A 66 -3.21 15.93 -14.59
C SER A 66 -3.04 14.84 -15.63
N VAL A 67 -2.67 13.63 -15.22
CA VAL A 67 -2.60 12.44 -16.10
C VAL A 67 -3.91 11.64 -16.15
N GLY A 68 -4.99 12.17 -15.57
CA GLY A 68 -6.34 11.60 -15.68
C GLY A 68 -6.70 10.53 -14.66
N ILE A 69 -5.90 10.34 -13.59
CA ILE A 69 -6.26 9.42 -12.51
C ILE A 69 -7.44 10.00 -11.72
N LYS A 70 -8.56 9.29 -11.75
CA LYS A 70 -9.79 9.70 -11.07
C LYS A 70 -9.86 9.06 -9.70
N ALA A 71 -10.18 9.86 -8.67
CA ALA A 71 -10.46 9.40 -7.32
C ALA A 71 -11.56 10.26 -6.69
N LYS A 72 -12.35 9.70 -5.79
CA LYS A 72 -13.36 10.43 -5.03
C LYS A 72 -12.81 10.91 -3.69
N TYR A 73 -11.94 10.10 -3.08
CA TYR A 73 -11.41 10.33 -1.74
C TYR A 73 -9.89 10.25 -1.73
N VAL A 74 -9.26 11.09 -0.91
CA VAL A 74 -7.85 10.97 -0.53
C VAL A 74 -7.79 10.47 0.90
N LEU A 75 -7.05 9.38 1.12
CA LEU A 75 -6.91 8.73 2.42
C LEU A 75 -5.49 8.89 2.94
N PHE A 76 -5.34 9.32 4.18
CA PHE A 76 -4.04 9.39 4.85
C PHE A 76 -4.14 9.23 6.37
N ASP A 77 -3.03 9.00 7.01
CA ASP A 77 -2.93 8.91 8.46
C ASP A 77 -2.83 10.28 9.13
N SER A 78 -2.66 10.27 10.43
CA SER A 78 -2.60 11.49 11.24
C SER A 78 -1.39 12.38 10.96
N TRP A 79 -0.39 11.90 10.20
CA TRP A 79 0.79 12.70 9.86
C TRP A 79 0.48 13.86 8.92
N PHE A 80 -0.49 13.68 8.01
CA PHE A 80 -0.89 14.68 7.02
C PHE A 80 -2.18 15.43 7.37
N SER A 81 -2.83 15.10 8.49
CA SER A 81 -4.18 15.56 8.84
C SER A 81 -4.24 16.97 9.42
N PHE A 82 -3.43 17.88 8.91
CA PHE A 82 -3.53 19.30 9.28
C PHE A 82 -4.63 20.00 8.49
N PRO A 83 -5.43 20.89 9.10
CA PRO A 83 -6.51 21.63 8.43
C PRO A 83 -6.08 22.26 7.11
N VAL A 84 -4.93 22.92 7.08
CA VAL A 84 -4.36 23.53 5.86
C VAL A 84 -4.15 22.53 4.73
N THR A 85 -3.68 21.31 5.04
CA THR A 85 -3.47 20.25 4.04
C THR A 85 -4.81 19.76 3.49
N ILE A 86 -5.78 19.54 4.38
CA ILE A 86 -7.14 19.08 4.01
C ILE A 86 -7.81 20.12 3.10
N ILE A 87 -7.79 21.39 3.47
CA ILE A 87 -8.36 22.49 2.68
C ILE A 87 -7.72 22.57 1.29
N LYS A 88 -6.37 22.44 1.19
CA LYS A 88 -5.67 22.43 -0.10
C LYS A 88 -6.09 21.25 -1.00
N ILE A 89 -6.39 20.10 -0.43
CA ILE A 89 -6.90 18.94 -1.18
C ILE A 89 -8.34 19.19 -1.64
N CYS A 90 -9.19 19.77 -0.77
CA CYS A 90 -10.56 20.12 -1.14
C CYS A 90 -10.62 21.15 -2.28
N LYS A 91 -9.67 22.11 -2.31
CA LYS A 91 -9.52 23.06 -3.44
C LYS A 91 -9.19 22.38 -4.77
N MET A 92 -8.79 21.10 -4.77
CA MET A 92 -8.59 20.27 -5.97
C MET A 92 -9.84 19.43 -6.34
N ASN A 93 -11.01 19.74 -5.74
CA ASN A 93 -12.26 18.98 -5.92
C ASN A 93 -12.15 17.50 -5.47
N LEU A 94 -11.33 17.22 -4.47
CA LEU A 94 -11.20 15.90 -3.86
C LEU A 94 -11.71 15.93 -2.42
N ASN A 95 -12.44 14.89 -2.03
CA ASN A 95 -12.81 14.71 -0.63
C ASN A 95 -11.68 14.02 0.15
N VAL A 96 -11.59 14.33 1.43
CA VAL A 96 -10.60 13.75 2.34
C VAL A 96 -11.29 12.87 3.37
N ILE A 97 -10.72 11.68 3.60
CA ILE A 97 -11.01 10.87 4.78
C ILE A 97 -9.67 10.53 5.45
N ALA A 98 -9.48 11.00 6.69
CA ALA A 98 -8.20 10.87 7.36
C ALA A 98 -8.36 10.60 8.86
N MET A 99 -7.33 10.02 9.47
CA MET A 99 -7.23 9.96 10.92
C MET A 99 -6.65 11.28 11.43
N LEU A 100 -7.29 11.86 12.44
CA LEU A 100 -6.84 13.12 13.05
C LEU A 100 -5.80 12.85 14.14
N LYS A 101 -4.85 13.77 14.25
CA LYS A 101 -3.87 13.76 15.32
C LYS A 101 -4.44 14.39 16.58
N ASP A 102 -4.45 13.63 17.68
CA ASP A 102 -4.82 14.15 18.99
C ASP A 102 -3.69 15.01 19.56
N THR A 103 -3.80 16.32 19.34
CA THR A 103 -2.83 17.31 19.83
C THR A 103 -3.57 18.60 20.26
N PRO A 104 -3.12 19.27 21.33
CA PRO A 104 -3.74 20.51 21.79
C PRO A 104 -3.42 21.71 20.86
N LYS A 105 -2.60 21.54 19.83
CA LYS A 105 -2.19 22.61 18.91
C LYS A 105 -3.07 22.72 17.67
N ILE A 106 -4.03 21.81 17.47
CA ILE A 106 -4.93 21.81 16.32
C ILE A 106 -6.35 22.06 16.82
N TYR A 107 -6.99 23.05 16.27
CA TYR A 107 -8.35 23.47 16.62
C TYR A 107 -9.28 23.33 15.44
N TYR A 108 -10.53 23.08 15.75
CA TYR A 108 -11.67 22.95 14.82
C TYR A 108 -12.77 23.88 15.33
N THR A 109 -13.51 24.53 14.44
CA THR A 109 -14.67 25.30 14.84
C THR A 109 -15.84 24.35 15.06
N PHE A 110 -16.31 24.26 16.29
CA PHE A 110 -17.42 23.45 16.71
C PHE A 110 -18.42 24.30 17.48
N ASN A 111 -19.68 24.42 16.97
CA ASN A 111 -20.72 25.30 17.52
C ASN A 111 -20.26 26.77 17.65
N GLY A 112 -19.51 27.26 16.65
CA GLY A 112 -19.00 28.62 16.62
C GLY A 112 -17.74 28.88 17.46
N GLU A 113 -17.25 27.89 18.21
CA GLU A 113 -16.07 28.02 19.08
C GLU A 113 -14.90 27.18 18.58
N LYS A 114 -13.67 27.69 18.71
CA LYS A 114 -12.44 26.96 18.42
C LYS A 114 -12.14 25.96 19.54
N LYS A 115 -12.24 24.67 19.26
CA LYS A 115 -12.02 23.57 20.21
C LYS A 115 -11.03 22.55 19.68
N SER A 116 -10.21 21.99 20.56
CA SER A 116 -9.38 20.82 20.28
C SER A 116 -10.23 19.55 20.20
N LEU A 117 -9.69 18.47 19.63
CA LEU A 117 -10.40 17.18 19.58
C LEU A 117 -10.84 16.67 20.95
N ARG A 118 -10.01 16.87 21.98
CA ARG A 118 -10.34 16.44 23.36
C ARG A 118 -11.49 17.23 23.95
N GLU A 119 -11.53 18.53 23.73
CA GLU A 119 -12.62 19.39 24.18
C GLU A 119 -13.92 19.02 23.49
N ILE A 120 -13.90 18.84 22.15
CA ILE A 120 -15.07 18.37 21.40
C ILE A 120 -15.53 17.01 21.93
N TYR A 121 -14.60 16.04 22.10
CA TYR A 121 -14.96 14.71 22.61
C TYR A 121 -15.59 14.79 24.01
N ARG A 122 -15.15 15.67 24.90
CA ARG A 122 -15.72 15.83 26.24
C ARG A 122 -17.14 16.35 26.22
N THR A 123 -17.47 17.28 25.34
CA THR A 123 -18.79 17.92 25.26
C THR A 123 -19.86 17.07 24.59
N VAL A 124 -19.49 16.15 23.69
CA VAL A 124 -20.49 15.36 22.94
C VAL A 124 -20.98 14.14 23.70
N ARG A 125 -22.25 13.78 23.49
CA ARG A 125 -22.84 12.55 24.04
C ARG A 125 -22.32 11.32 23.30
N LYS A 126 -21.78 10.34 24.06
CA LYS A 126 -21.21 9.12 23.49
C LYS A 126 -22.28 8.03 23.36
N ARG A 127 -22.25 7.29 22.27
CA ARG A 127 -23.06 6.07 22.11
C ARG A 127 -22.54 4.98 23.01
N ARG A 128 -23.46 4.24 23.65
CA ARG A 128 -23.15 3.14 24.55
C ARG A 128 -23.18 1.79 23.82
N GLY A 129 -22.67 0.74 24.44
CA GLY A 129 -22.73 -0.62 23.95
C GLY A 129 -21.79 -0.92 22.78
N ARG A 130 -22.26 -1.77 21.84
CA ARG A 130 -21.49 -2.28 20.70
C ARG A 130 -21.56 -1.34 19.46
N ALA A 131 -21.85 -0.06 19.65
CA ALA A 131 -21.91 0.89 18.54
C ALA A 131 -20.58 0.93 17.76
N LYS A 132 -20.68 0.98 16.40
CA LYS A 132 -19.50 1.04 15.50
C LYS A 132 -18.65 2.28 15.74
N TYR A 133 -19.25 3.38 16.23
CA TYR A 133 -18.57 4.63 16.57
C TYR A 133 -19.14 5.21 17.87
N LEU A 134 -18.36 6.06 18.53
CA LEU A 134 -18.70 6.65 19.83
C LEU A 134 -19.52 7.92 19.68
N ALA A 135 -19.13 8.80 18.76
CA ALA A 135 -19.80 10.06 18.47
C ALA A 135 -19.49 10.53 17.05
N SER A 136 -20.36 11.35 16.49
CA SER A 136 -20.17 12.02 15.21
C SER A 136 -20.59 13.48 15.37
N VAL A 137 -19.79 14.41 14.83
CA VAL A 137 -20.02 15.86 14.94
C VAL A 137 -19.64 16.54 13.63
N ALA A 138 -20.39 17.59 13.30
CA ALA A 138 -20.00 18.54 12.26
C ALA A 138 -19.05 19.58 12.84
N VAL A 139 -18.02 19.92 12.10
CA VAL A 139 -17.04 20.96 12.42
C VAL A 139 -16.68 21.73 11.17
N GLU A 140 -16.02 22.87 11.35
CA GLU A 140 -15.46 23.65 10.25
C GLU A 140 -13.94 23.71 10.38
N LEU A 141 -13.26 23.50 9.25
CA LEU A 141 -11.83 23.68 9.11
C LEU A 141 -11.55 25.08 8.58
N HIS A 142 -10.58 25.74 9.18
CA HIS A 142 -10.10 27.03 8.71
C HIS A 142 -8.62 26.99 8.42
N ASP A 143 -8.19 27.68 7.38
CA ASP A 143 -6.77 27.99 7.13
C ASP A 143 -6.44 29.44 7.56
N LYS A 144 -5.22 29.88 7.28
CA LYS A 144 -4.79 31.24 7.61
C LYS A 144 -5.41 32.33 6.72
N GLU A 145 -6.04 31.93 5.62
CA GLU A 145 -6.67 32.80 4.63
C GLU A 145 -8.19 32.82 4.83
N ASP A 146 -8.69 32.33 5.97
CA ASP A 146 -10.11 32.16 6.30
C ASP A 146 -10.92 31.32 5.28
N ASN A 147 -10.26 30.46 4.53
CA ASN A 147 -10.98 29.47 3.75
C ASN A 147 -11.64 28.47 4.70
N LEU A 148 -12.94 28.28 4.51
CA LEU A 148 -13.78 27.41 5.33
C LEU A 148 -14.12 26.14 4.57
N VAL A 149 -13.95 24.99 5.22
CA VAL A 149 -14.38 23.68 4.71
C VAL A 149 -15.15 22.94 5.80
N PRO A 150 -16.45 22.65 5.57
CA PRO A 150 -17.22 21.83 6.51
C PRO A 150 -16.68 20.40 6.50
N ALA A 151 -16.67 19.78 7.66
CA ALA A 151 -16.20 18.41 7.83
C ALA A 151 -16.94 17.68 8.95
N LYS A 152 -17.01 16.36 8.86
CA LYS A 152 -17.59 15.49 9.86
C LYS A 152 -16.47 14.77 10.60
N ILE A 153 -16.42 14.86 11.92
CA ILE A 153 -15.51 14.10 12.77
C ILE A 153 -16.26 12.92 13.38
N VAL A 154 -15.73 11.72 13.20
CA VAL A 154 -16.27 10.47 13.74
C VAL A 154 -15.29 9.90 14.75
N PHE A 155 -15.69 9.83 16.02
CA PHE A 155 -14.91 9.22 17.08
C PHE A 155 -15.17 7.72 17.12
N VAL A 156 -14.12 6.91 17.02
CA VAL A 156 -14.19 5.45 17.03
C VAL A 156 -13.38 4.89 18.20
N ARG A 157 -13.72 3.69 18.69
CA ARG A 157 -12.93 3.02 19.73
C ARG A 157 -11.61 2.55 19.16
N ASP A 158 -10.54 2.76 19.90
CA ASP A 158 -9.27 2.15 19.57
C ASP A 158 -9.37 0.62 19.83
N ARG A 159 -9.11 -0.20 18.82
CA ARG A 159 -9.14 -1.65 18.91
C ARG A 159 -8.03 -2.21 19.79
N ARG A 160 -6.89 -1.52 19.89
CA ARG A 160 -5.73 -1.93 20.69
C ARG A 160 -5.89 -1.54 22.16
N ASN A 161 -6.57 -0.42 22.42
CA ASN A 161 -6.80 0.08 23.78
C ASN A 161 -8.22 0.61 23.88
N ARG A 162 -9.13 -0.19 24.44
CA ARG A 162 -10.56 0.14 24.56
C ARG A 162 -10.87 1.38 25.40
N SER A 163 -9.93 1.85 26.23
CA SER A 163 -10.07 3.10 27.00
C SER A 163 -9.76 4.34 26.13
N LYS A 164 -9.15 4.16 24.96
CA LYS A 164 -8.78 5.23 24.02
C LYS A 164 -9.75 5.28 22.86
N TRP A 165 -9.74 6.42 22.20
CA TRP A 165 -10.49 6.67 20.98
C TRP A 165 -9.55 7.21 19.88
N LEU A 166 -9.98 7.03 18.65
CA LEU A 166 -9.39 7.63 17.46
C LEU A 166 -10.44 8.52 16.82
N ALA A 167 -10.04 9.57 16.15
CA ALA A 167 -10.93 10.45 15.41
C ALA A 167 -10.64 10.35 13.92
N LEU A 168 -11.67 10.08 13.13
CA LEU A 168 -11.65 10.15 11.67
C LEU A 168 -12.35 11.42 11.23
N ILE A 169 -11.83 12.08 10.20
CA ILE A 169 -12.48 13.23 9.56
C ILE A 169 -12.90 12.86 8.14
N SER A 170 -14.05 13.38 7.71
CA SER A 170 -14.51 13.34 6.34
C SER A 170 -14.95 14.74 5.90
N THR A 171 -14.52 15.19 4.73
CA THR A 171 -15.04 16.41 4.11
C THR A 171 -16.30 16.16 3.26
N ASP A 172 -16.65 14.90 2.99
CA ASP A 172 -17.95 14.51 2.44
C ASP A 172 -18.96 14.42 3.58
N MET A 173 -19.76 15.48 3.75
CA MET A 173 -20.78 15.58 4.80
C MET A 173 -21.92 14.60 4.65
N ASN A 174 -22.20 14.14 3.42
CA ASN A 174 -23.31 13.22 3.12
C ASN A 174 -22.95 11.76 3.40
N LEU A 175 -21.65 11.45 3.62
CA LEU A 175 -21.20 10.09 3.83
C LEU A 175 -21.59 9.59 5.24
N PRO A 176 -22.28 8.42 5.36
CA PRO A 176 -22.59 7.82 6.65
C PRO A 176 -21.32 7.46 7.44
N GLU A 177 -21.37 7.51 8.76
CA GLU A 177 -20.22 7.22 9.64
C GLU A 177 -19.64 5.83 9.43
N SER A 178 -20.51 4.83 9.20
CA SER A 178 -20.07 3.46 8.89
C SER A 178 -19.26 3.38 7.59
N GLU A 179 -19.61 4.19 6.60
CA GLU A 179 -18.91 4.26 5.32
C GLU A 179 -17.58 5.02 5.47
N ILE A 180 -17.54 6.09 6.27
CA ILE A 180 -16.28 6.79 6.59
C ILE A 180 -15.27 5.78 7.18
N ILE A 181 -15.71 4.97 8.14
CA ILE A 181 -14.87 3.94 8.78
C ILE A 181 -14.43 2.88 7.76
N ARG A 182 -15.35 2.40 6.91
CA ARG A 182 -15.09 1.38 5.89
C ARG A 182 -14.09 1.86 4.85
N ILE A 183 -14.30 3.06 4.31
CA ILE A 183 -13.43 3.65 3.30
C ILE A 183 -12.05 3.95 3.89
N TYR A 184 -11.99 4.50 5.12
CA TYR A 184 -10.71 4.71 5.79
C TYR A 184 -9.90 3.42 5.94
N GLY A 185 -10.57 2.28 6.14
CA GLY A 185 -9.94 0.96 6.19
C GLY A 185 -9.12 0.62 4.95
N LYS A 186 -9.49 1.14 3.76
CA LYS A 186 -8.74 0.96 2.50
C LYS A 186 -7.34 1.59 2.53
N ARG A 187 -7.09 2.55 3.42
CA ARG A 187 -5.74 3.08 3.64
C ARG A 187 -4.72 1.96 3.96
N TRP A 188 -5.17 0.85 4.54
CA TRP A 188 -4.30 -0.28 4.87
C TRP A 188 -3.68 -0.95 3.62
N ASP A 189 -4.28 -0.78 2.44
CA ASP A 189 -3.80 -1.37 1.21
C ASP A 189 -2.36 -0.95 0.88
N ILE A 190 -1.96 0.28 1.24
CA ILE A 190 -0.58 0.75 1.06
C ILE A 190 0.42 0.02 1.98
N GLU A 191 0.00 -0.39 3.17
CA GLU A 191 0.84 -1.15 4.09
C GLU A 191 1.03 -2.59 3.59
N VAL A 192 -0.03 -3.19 3.06
CA VAL A 192 0.03 -4.49 2.37
C VAL A 192 0.95 -4.41 1.17
N PHE A 193 0.80 -3.39 0.32
CA PHE A 193 1.70 -3.13 -0.80
C PHE A 193 3.17 -3.08 -0.37
N PHE A 194 3.53 -2.29 0.65
CA PHE A 194 4.91 -2.23 1.12
C PHE A 194 5.39 -3.56 1.69
N LYS A 195 4.54 -4.30 2.38
CA LYS A 195 4.87 -5.65 2.86
C LYS A 195 5.22 -6.57 1.69
N MET A 196 4.41 -6.57 0.63
CA MET A 196 4.65 -7.37 -0.57
C MET A 196 5.96 -6.97 -1.26
N CYS A 197 6.18 -5.67 -1.49
CA CYS A 197 7.42 -5.18 -2.08
C CYS A 197 8.67 -5.56 -1.28
N LYS A 198 8.62 -5.51 0.05
CA LYS A 198 9.74 -5.88 0.92
C LYS A 198 9.96 -7.39 1.02
N SER A 199 8.89 -8.17 1.05
CA SER A 199 8.98 -9.63 1.25
C SER A 199 9.36 -10.36 -0.03
N TYR A 200 8.78 -9.99 -1.16
CA TYR A 200 8.93 -10.71 -2.42
C TYR A 200 9.79 -9.96 -3.45
N LEU A 201 9.64 -8.64 -3.58
CA LEU A 201 10.29 -7.87 -4.64
C LEU A 201 11.60 -7.21 -4.20
N LYS A 202 12.11 -7.57 -3.02
CA LYS A 202 13.41 -7.12 -2.49
C LYS A 202 13.54 -5.59 -2.34
N LEU A 203 12.43 -4.87 -2.09
CA LEU A 203 12.49 -3.43 -1.83
C LEU A 203 13.40 -3.14 -0.62
N ALA A 204 14.45 -2.36 -0.84
CA ALA A 204 15.49 -2.03 0.14
C ALA A 204 16.26 -3.24 0.70
N LYS A 205 16.24 -4.39 0.02
CA LYS A 205 17.06 -5.56 0.32
C LYS A 205 17.95 -5.88 -0.87
N GLU A 206 19.13 -6.46 -0.59
CA GLU A 206 20.10 -6.90 -1.61
C GLU A 206 20.52 -5.78 -2.59
N PHE A 207 20.33 -4.52 -2.18
CA PHE A 207 20.62 -3.35 -2.99
C PHE A 207 21.84 -2.62 -2.44
N GLN A 208 22.92 -2.59 -3.22
CA GLN A 208 24.19 -1.97 -2.86
C GLN A 208 24.38 -0.56 -3.44
N GLY A 209 23.36 -0.01 -4.06
CA GLY A 209 23.40 1.31 -4.68
C GLY A 209 23.55 2.44 -3.67
N ARG A 210 24.57 3.28 -3.86
CA ARG A 210 24.88 4.41 -2.96
C ARG A 210 24.38 5.77 -3.49
N SER A 211 23.99 5.86 -4.77
CA SER A 211 23.52 7.11 -5.33
C SER A 211 22.00 7.27 -5.19
N TYR A 212 21.54 8.52 -5.10
CA TYR A 212 20.11 8.83 -5.08
C TYR A 212 19.39 8.28 -6.32
N ASP A 213 20.01 8.41 -7.50
CA ASP A 213 19.40 7.95 -8.77
C ASP A 213 19.26 6.42 -8.80
N MET A 214 20.25 5.68 -8.28
CA MET A 214 20.16 4.22 -8.16
C MET A 214 19.02 3.81 -7.22
N MET A 215 18.85 4.51 -6.08
CA MET A 215 17.72 4.25 -5.18
C MET A 215 16.38 4.51 -5.85
N VAL A 216 16.28 5.57 -6.64
CA VAL A 216 15.07 5.89 -7.42
C VAL A 216 14.84 4.82 -8.48
N ALA A 217 15.85 4.41 -9.24
CA ALA A 217 15.77 3.37 -10.26
C ALA A 217 15.31 2.03 -9.66
N HIS A 218 15.95 1.59 -8.56
CA HIS A 218 15.55 0.37 -7.85
C HIS A 218 14.09 0.41 -7.40
N THR A 219 13.67 1.51 -6.77
CA THR A 219 12.28 1.67 -6.33
C THR A 219 11.32 1.63 -7.52
N THR A 220 11.68 2.27 -8.63
CA THR A 220 10.86 2.26 -9.87
C THR A 220 10.70 0.84 -10.40
N ILE A 221 11.79 0.07 -10.49
CA ILE A 221 11.75 -1.33 -10.97
C ILE A 221 10.85 -2.18 -10.06
N VAL A 222 11.03 -2.08 -8.74
CA VAL A 222 10.21 -2.83 -7.78
C VAL A 222 8.72 -2.48 -7.90
N PHE A 223 8.39 -1.20 -8.03
CA PHE A 223 7.01 -0.76 -8.18
C PHE A 223 6.41 -1.20 -9.52
N SER A 224 7.19 -1.14 -10.60
CA SER A 224 6.76 -1.63 -11.92
C SER A 224 6.48 -3.14 -11.89
N ARG A 225 7.35 -3.93 -11.27
CA ARG A 225 7.11 -5.38 -11.08
C ARG A 225 5.84 -5.64 -10.26
N TYR A 226 5.61 -4.88 -9.20
CA TYR A 226 4.38 -5.00 -8.43
C TYR A 226 3.14 -4.68 -9.27
N ILE A 227 3.18 -3.62 -10.09
CA ILE A 227 2.07 -3.24 -10.97
C ILE A 227 1.77 -4.38 -11.97
N MET A 228 2.80 -4.97 -12.59
CA MET A 228 2.63 -6.10 -13.50
C MET A 228 1.93 -7.28 -12.80
N LEU A 229 2.37 -7.65 -11.60
CA LEU A 229 1.74 -8.71 -10.81
C LEU A 229 0.30 -8.36 -10.40
N ALA A 230 0.03 -7.10 -10.07
CA ALA A 230 -1.32 -6.65 -9.71
C ALA A 230 -2.28 -6.68 -10.91
N VAL A 231 -1.79 -6.32 -12.10
CA VAL A 231 -2.55 -6.40 -13.36
C VAL A 231 -2.81 -7.85 -13.72
N GLU A 232 -1.80 -8.72 -13.64
CA GLU A 232 -1.91 -10.15 -13.90
C GLU A 232 -2.92 -10.80 -12.95
N ASN A 233 -2.82 -10.51 -11.65
CA ASN A 233 -3.78 -10.99 -10.65
C ASN A 233 -5.22 -10.51 -10.92
N ARG A 234 -5.40 -9.34 -11.51
CA ARG A 234 -6.72 -8.79 -11.85
C ARG A 234 -7.30 -9.42 -13.12
N ASN A 235 -6.46 -9.71 -14.11
CA ASN A 235 -6.87 -10.26 -15.39
C ASN A 235 -7.18 -11.76 -15.32
N ASN A 236 -6.58 -12.46 -14.36
CA ASN A 236 -6.81 -13.88 -14.16
C ASN A 236 -8.00 -14.10 -13.21
N THR A 237 -8.88 -15.02 -13.57
CA THR A 237 -9.94 -15.55 -12.69
C THR A 237 -9.36 -16.44 -11.56
N ASP A 238 -8.07 -16.55 -11.51
CA ASP A 238 -7.31 -17.37 -10.57
C ASP A 238 -7.29 -16.75 -9.18
N LEU A 239 -7.64 -17.52 -8.17
CA LEU A 239 -7.67 -17.12 -6.76
C LEU A 239 -6.27 -16.98 -6.12
N ARG A 240 -5.21 -17.03 -6.92
CA ARG A 240 -3.84 -16.87 -6.43
C ARG A 240 -3.62 -15.49 -5.79
N THR A 241 -2.91 -15.50 -4.68
CA THR A 241 -2.42 -14.24 -4.06
C THR A 241 -1.28 -13.66 -4.90
N ILE A 242 -1.02 -12.35 -4.78
CA ILE A 242 0.14 -11.71 -5.43
C ILE A 242 1.46 -12.43 -5.06
N GLY A 243 1.57 -12.98 -3.84
CA GLY A 243 2.72 -13.78 -3.43
C GLY A 243 2.83 -15.10 -4.20
N ALA A 244 1.73 -15.77 -4.43
CA ALA A 244 1.71 -17.00 -5.24
C ALA A 244 2.03 -16.71 -6.72
N LEU A 245 1.51 -15.60 -7.25
CA LEU A 245 1.88 -15.12 -8.60
C LEU A 245 3.36 -14.74 -8.69
N PHE A 246 3.92 -14.13 -7.64
CA PHE A 246 5.35 -13.83 -7.60
C PHE A 246 6.18 -15.10 -7.76
N TYR A 247 5.87 -16.15 -6.99
CA TYR A 247 6.59 -17.44 -7.11
C TYR A 247 6.37 -18.10 -8.48
N TYR A 248 5.21 -17.94 -9.07
CA TYR A 248 4.93 -18.43 -10.42
C TYR A 248 5.73 -17.68 -11.50
N CYS A 249 5.90 -16.36 -11.36
CA CYS A 249 6.65 -15.51 -12.29
C CYS A 249 8.12 -15.30 -11.86
N CYS A 250 8.59 -15.98 -10.83
CA CYS A 250 9.99 -15.93 -10.41
C CYS A 250 10.89 -16.62 -11.44
N ASP A 251 12.12 -16.12 -11.48
CA ASP A 251 13.20 -16.48 -12.40
C ASP A 251 13.08 -17.93 -12.90
N GLU A 252 13.00 -18.10 -14.20
CA GLU A 252 12.96 -19.41 -14.88
C GLU A 252 14.06 -20.35 -14.35
N LEU A 253 15.21 -19.82 -13.95
CA LEU A 253 16.33 -20.60 -13.44
C LEU A 253 16.05 -21.23 -12.05
N GLU A 254 15.37 -20.50 -11.14
CA GLU A 254 14.97 -21.04 -9.83
C GLU A 254 13.79 -22.02 -10.00
N ASP A 255 12.91 -21.75 -10.95
CA ASP A 255 11.80 -22.62 -11.31
C ASP A 255 12.29 -23.94 -11.92
N ILE A 256 13.25 -23.91 -12.84
CA ILE A 256 13.88 -25.10 -13.43
C ILE A 256 14.53 -25.93 -12.33
N LYS A 257 15.32 -25.34 -11.45
CA LYS A 257 15.94 -26.04 -10.32
C LYS A 257 14.93 -26.67 -9.37
N PHE A 258 13.81 -25.99 -9.10
CA PHE A 258 12.74 -26.55 -8.28
C PHE A 258 12.07 -27.73 -8.95
N VAL A 259 11.75 -27.64 -10.24
CA VAL A 259 11.11 -28.73 -11.00
C VAL A 259 12.07 -29.92 -11.12
N GLU A 260 13.35 -29.68 -11.41
CA GLU A 260 14.39 -30.72 -11.42
C GLU A 260 14.51 -31.45 -10.08
N ALA A 261 14.57 -30.66 -8.97
CA ALA A 261 14.60 -31.24 -7.63
C ALA A 261 13.34 -32.04 -7.30
N LEU A 262 12.17 -31.57 -7.70
CA LEU A 262 10.91 -32.31 -7.50
C LEU A 262 10.88 -33.58 -8.31
N GLN A 263 11.38 -33.59 -9.56
CA GLN A 263 11.51 -34.80 -10.38
C GLN A 263 12.42 -35.82 -9.72
N LEU A 264 13.60 -35.42 -9.23
CA LEU A 264 14.53 -36.26 -8.50
C LEU A 264 13.89 -36.88 -7.24
N ILE A 265 13.11 -36.11 -6.50
CA ILE A 265 12.37 -36.59 -5.32
C ILE A 265 11.33 -37.66 -5.74
N ILE A 266 10.58 -37.40 -6.82
CA ILE A 266 9.57 -38.35 -7.33
C ILE A 266 10.26 -39.63 -7.81
N GLU A 267 11.38 -39.54 -8.53
CA GLU A 267 12.17 -40.70 -8.96
C GLU A 267 12.72 -41.51 -7.78
N ALA A 268 13.29 -40.84 -6.77
CA ALA A 268 13.75 -41.49 -5.55
C ALA A 268 12.60 -42.18 -4.80
N LEU A 269 11.41 -41.59 -4.79
CA LEU A 269 10.20 -42.17 -4.21
C LEU A 269 9.77 -43.44 -4.99
N LYS A 270 9.75 -43.38 -6.32
CA LYS A 270 9.46 -44.57 -7.18
C LYS A 270 10.37 -45.72 -6.84
N VAL A 271 11.68 -45.50 -6.83
CA VAL A 271 12.69 -46.53 -6.51
C VAL A 271 12.43 -47.07 -5.10
N THR A 272 12.19 -46.24 -4.12
CA THR A 272 11.94 -46.67 -2.73
C THR A 272 10.66 -47.54 -2.64
N LEU A 273 9.57 -47.11 -3.29
CA LEU A 273 8.31 -47.89 -3.31
C LEU A 273 8.49 -49.22 -3.98
N GLN A 274 9.28 -49.28 -5.04
CA GLN A 274 9.54 -50.53 -5.78
C GLN A 274 10.46 -51.47 -5.00
N GLU A 275 11.57 -50.95 -4.43
CA GLU A 275 12.59 -51.80 -3.79
C GLU A 275 12.28 -52.20 -2.34
N LYS A 276 11.62 -51.28 -1.59
CA LYS A 276 11.36 -51.50 -0.16
C LYS A 276 9.95 -52.02 0.14
N LEU A 277 8.96 -51.61 -0.68
CA LEU A 277 7.58 -52.02 -0.46
C LEU A 277 7.10 -53.04 -1.51
N PHE A 278 7.97 -53.43 -2.48
CA PHE A 278 7.68 -54.43 -3.52
C PHE A 278 6.38 -54.15 -4.28
N LEU A 279 6.01 -52.90 -4.46
CA LEU A 279 4.81 -52.49 -5.19
C LEU A 279 5.01 -52.67 -6.70
N SER A 280 3.95 -53.07 -7.42
CA SER A 280 3.99 -53.16 -8.87
C SER A 280 4.15 -51.77 -9.52
N LYS A 281 4.70 -51.73 -10.74
CA LYS A 281 4.86 -50.47 -11.48
C LYS A 281 3.51 -49.78 -11.74
N GLU A 282 2.46 -50.56 -11.98
CA GLU A 282 1.10 -50.05 -12.20
C GLU A 282 0.58 -49.33 -10.94
N THR A 283 0.69 -49.98 -9.79
CA THR A 283 0.26 -49.41 -8.49
C THR A 283 1.06 -48.12 -8.15
N ILE A 284 2.38 -48.11 -8.42
CA ILE A 284 3.22 -46.94 -8.21
C ILE A 284 2.77 -45.79 -9.12
N ASN A 285 2.50 -46.04 -10.39
CA ASN A 285 2.04 -45.01 -11.33
C ASN A 285 0.66 -44.46 -10.95
N GLU A 286 -0.27 -45.29 -10.48
CA GLU A 286 -1.57 -44.84 -9.97
C GLU A 286 -1.40 -43.94 -8.73
N LEU A 287 -0.59 -44.33 -7.74
CA LEU A 287 -0.32 -43.55 -6.54
C LEU A 287 0.31 -42.19 -6.89
N LEU A 288 1.26 -42.17 -7.82
CA LEU A 288 1.88 -40.94 -8.28
C LEU A 288 0.90 -40.08 -9.08
N GLY A 289 0.01 -40.69 -9.87
CA GLY A 289 -1.08 -39.97 -10.54
C GLY A 289 -2.00 -39.25 -9.56
N TYR A 290 -2.42 -39.92 -8.47
CA TYR A 290 -3.18 -39.31 -7.40
C TYR A 290 -2.38 -38.21 -6.69
N PHE A 291 -1.11 -38.43 -6.38
CA PHE A 291 -0.25 -37.44 -5.77
C PHE A 291 -0.13 -36.18 -6.64
N VAL A 292 0.21 -36.35 -7.94
CA VAL A 292 0.32 -35.20 -8.86
C VAL A 292 -1.03 -34.50 -9.02
N SER A 293 -2.15 -35.22 -9.06
CA SER A 293 -3.47 -34.61 -9.15
C SER A 293 -3.87 -33.83 -7.91
N SER A 294 -3.33 -34.15 -6.73
CA SER A 294 -3.54 -33.44 -5.49
C SER A 294 -2.67 -32.18 -5.32
N LEU A 295 -1.64 -32.02 -6.18
CA LEU A 295 -0.76 -30.84 -6.11
C LEU A 295 -1.52 -29.56 -6.50
N PRO A 296 -1.13 -28.41 -5.97
CA PRO A 296 -1.65 -27.11 -6.41
C PRO A 296 -1.42 -26.88 -7.91
N ASP A 297 -2.39 -26.25 -8.58
CA ASP A 297 -2.38 -26.10 -10.04
C ASP A 297 -1.14 -25.40 -10.61
N TYR A 298 -0.54 -24.49 -9.86
CA TYR A 298 0.71 -23.85 -10.26
C TYR A 298 1.92 -24.81 -10.31
N ILE A 299 1.93 -25.86 -9.46
CA ILE A 299 2.97 -26.92 -9.51
C ILE A 299 2.70 -27.86 -10.67
N LYS A 300 1.43 -28.24 -10.90
CA LYS A 300 1.03 -29.08 -12.03
C LYS A 300 1.42 -28.46 -13.37
N ALA A 301 1.14 -27.15 -13.54
CA ALA A 301 1.49 -26.41 -14.75
C ALA A 301 3.00 -26.44 -15.03
N LYS A 302 3.85 -26.35 -14.00
CA LYS A 302 5.31 -26.43 -14.16
C LYS A 302 5.79 -27.85 -14.52
N LEU A 303 5.19 -28.88 -13.93
CA LEU A 303 5.52 -30.26 -14.27
C LEU A 303 5.13 -30.62 -15.71
N SER A 304 4.05 -30.07 -16.25
CA SER A 304 3.59 -30.32 -17.62
C SER A 304 4.48 -29.68 -18.69
N VAL A 305 5.13 -28.55 -18.42
CA VAL A 305 6.04 -27.86 -19.36
C VAL A 305 7.30 -28.72 -19.62
N VAL A 306 7.84 -29.35 -18.60
CA VAL A 306 9.06 -30.17 -18.71
C VAL A 306 8.79 -31.52 -19.44
N SER A 307 7.57 -32.03 -19.36
CA SER A 307 7.20 -33.25 -20.08
C SER A 307 7.01 -33.08 -21.60
N CYS A 308 6.95 -31.83 -22.09
CA CYS A 308 6.85 -31.56 -23.54
C CYS A 308 8.22 -31.34 -24.22
N GLU A 309 9.31 -31.24 -23.46
CA GLU A 309 10.67 -31.05 -24.00
C GLU A 309 11.55 -32.32 -23.93
N SER A 310 11.01 -33.43 -23.44
CA SER A 310 11.63 -34.77 -23.44
C SER A 310 10.92 -35.70 -24.44
#